data_f6d8b01c0eddc1884ea4c94742089d3f
#
_entry.id   f6d8b01c0eddc1884ea4c94742089d3f
#
_cell.length_a   1.000
_cell.length_b   1.000
_cell.length_c   1.000
_cell.angle_alpha   90.00
_cell.angle_beta   90.00
_cell.angle_gamma   90.00
#
_symmetry.space_group_name_H-M   'P 1'
#
loop_
_entity.id
_entity.type
_entity.pdbx_description
1 polymer ?
#
loop_
_entity_poly.entity_id
_entity_poly.type
_entity_poly.pdbx_seq_one_letter_code
_entity_poly.pdbx_strand_id
1 'polypeptide(L)' 'MATGAMTFGERAVGLTFNPSGDETVRELKQAAAAFIDLCHTYGGSTDDPEIKRMFAIAITEAQTAQMWAVKGATWR' A
#
# COMPACT_ATOMS: atom_id res chain seq x y z
N MET A 1 23.07 -0.94 6.62
CA MET A 1 22.18 -0.46 6.16
C MET A 1 21.08 -1.28 5.84
N ALA A 2 20.08 -1.08 6.17
CA ALA A 2 18.98 -1.92 5.93
C ALA A 2 18.48 -1.75 4.53
N THR A 3 19.44 -1.69 3.64
CA THR A 3 19.04 -1.52 2.30
C THR A 3 18.26 -2.71 1.89
N GLY A 4 17.27 -2.53 1.15
CA GLY A 4 16.43 -3.59 0.71
C GLY A 4 15.26 -3.90 1.61
N ALA A 5 15.25 -3.33 2.81
CA ALA A 5 14.10 -3.52 3.67
C ALA A 5 12.91 -2.74 3.09
N MET A 6 11.78 -3.43 2.94
CA MET A 6 10.59 -2.80 2.43
C MET A 6 9.81 -2.13 3.56
N THR A 7 9.12 -1.04 3.23
CA THR A 7 8.24 -0.38 4.17
C THR A 7 6.98 -1.22 4.42
N PHE A 8 6.24 -0.87 5.45
CA PHE A 8 4.97 -1.53 5.72
C PHE A 8 4.06 -1.49 4.49
N GLY A 9 3.94 -0.31 3.86
CA GLY A 9 3.08 -0.16 2.68
C GLY A 9 3.56 -0.96 1.49
N GLU A 10 4.87 -1.00 1.27
CA GLU A 10 5.43 -1.78 0.17
C GLU A 10 5.15 -3.27 0.34
N ARG A 11 5.22 -3.75 1.57
CA ARG A 11 4.89 -5.16 1.84
C ARG A 11 3.39 -5.40 1.70
N ALA A 12 2.58 -4.45 2.13
CA ALA A 12 1.12 -4.59 2.08
C ALA A 12 0.61 -4.74 0.65
N VAL A 13 1.23 -4.03 -0.31
CA VAL A 13 0.79 -4.09 -1.70
C VAL A 13 1.55 -5.15 -2.51
N GLY A 14 2.56 -5.81 -1.93
CA GLY A 14 3.37 -6.76 -2.66
C GLY A 14 4.15 -6.06 -3.77
N LEU A 15 4.89 -5.01 -3.40
CA LEU A 15 5.55 -4.15 -4.37
C LEU A 15 6.42 -4.91 -5.37
N THR A 16 7.12 -5.94 -4.91
CA THR A 16 8.02 -6.70 -5.78
C THR A 16 7.31 -7.78 -6.58
N PHE A 17 6.02 -8.01 -6.33
CA PHE A 17 5.27 -9.01 -7.09
C PHE A 17 4.72 -8.36 -8.35
N ASN A 18 5.51 -8.39 -9.41
CA ASN A 18 5.17 -7.79 -10.70
C ASN A 18 5.85 -8.63 -11.77
N PRO A 19 5.34 -9.85 -12.04
CA PRO A 19 6.04 -10.81 -12.89
C PRO A 19 6.35 -10.32 -14.29
N SER A 20 5.49 -9.47 -14.85
CA SER A 20 5.70 -8.97 -16.21
C SER A 20 6.56 -7.71 -16.25
N GLY A 21 6.94 -7.16 -15.10
CA GLY A 21 7.69 -5.92 -15.05
C GLY A 21 6.92 -4.72 -15.56
N ASP A 22 5.60 -4.76 -15.43
CA ASP A 22 4.73 -3.70 -15.95
C ASP A 22 4.93 -2.41 -15.18
N GLU A 23 5.28 -1.34 -15.89
CA GLU A 23 5.59 -0.06 -15.25
C GLU A 23 4.36 0.58 -14.63
N THR A 24 3.20 0.45 -15.27
CA THR A 24 1.96 1.00 -14.72
C THR A 24 1.59 0.30 -13.42
N VAL A 25 1.76 -1.02 -13.36
CA VAL A 25 1.52 -1.78 -12.14
C VAL A 25 2.45 -1.28 -11.03
N ARG A 26 3.72 -1.06 -11.36
CA ARG A 26 4.68 -0.60 -10.38
C ARG A 26 4.30 0.78 -9.83
N GLU A 27 3.89 1.69 -10.71
CA GLU A 27 3.47 3.03 -10.30
C GLU A 27 2.26 2.98 -9.38
N LEU A 28 1.27 2.16 -9.73
CA LEU A 28 0.06 2.01 -8.91
C LEU A 28 0.39 1.45 -7.54
N LYS A 29 1.23 0.44 -7.49
CA LYS A 29 1.62 -0.16 -6.22
C LYS A 29 2.44 0.81 -5.37
N GLN A 30 3.34 1.58 -5.98
CA GLN A 30 4.13 2.56 -5.25
C GLN A 30 3.25 3.65 -4.64
N ALA A 31 2.27 4.14 -5.41
CA ALA A 31 1.37 5.17 -4.90
C ALA A 31 0.53 4.65 -3.74
N ALA A 32 0.02 3.43 -3.86
CA ALA A 32 -0.76 2.82 -2.79
C ALA A 32 0.11 2.58 -1.55
N ALA A 33 1.35 2.12 -1.76
CA ALA A 33 2.27 1.89 -0.65
C ALA A 33 2.55 3.18 0.10
N ALA A 34 2.75 4.29 -0.60
CA ALA A 34 3.01 5.58 0.03
C ALA A 34 1.83 6.03 0.88
N PHE A 35 0.61 5.88 0.36
CA PHE A 35 -0.59 6.22 1.12
C PHE A 35 -0.73 5.33 2.36
N ILE A 36 -0.49 4.04 2.21
CA ILE A 36 -0.57 3.09 3.33
C ILE A 36 0.49 3.42 4.39
N ASP A 37 1.70 3.79 3.97
CA ASP A 37 2.75 4.17 4.91
C ASP A 37 2.34 5.40 5.72
N LEU A 38 1.70 6.39 5.10
CA LEU A 38 1.21 7.56 5.81
C LEU A 38 0.15 7.17 6.84
N CYS A 39 -0.80 6.33 6.44
CA CYS A 39 -1.84 5.86 7.36
C CYS A 39 -1.24 5.09 8.53
N HIS A 40 -0.25 4.26 8.25
CA HIS A 40 0.43 3.48 9.27
C HIS A 40 1.15 4.39 10.27
N THR A 41 1.82 5.43 9.75
CA THR A 41 2.52 6.39 10.58
C THR A 41 1.55 7.16 11.48
N TYR A 42 0.49 7.70 10.91
CA TYR A 42 -0.46 8.50 11.68
C TYR A 42 -1.28 7.65 12.65
N GLY A 43 -1.63 6.44 12.25
CA GLY A 43 -2.32 5.51 13.15
C GLY A 43 -1.45 5.12 14.33
N GLY A 44 -0.15 5.05 14.12
CA GLY A 44 0.80 4.72 15.20
C GLY A 44 1.11 5.89 16.12
N SER A 45 0.79 7.12 15.70
CA SER A 45 1.14 8.31 16.48
C SER A 45 0.00 8.85 17.33
N THR A 46 -1.13 8.18 17.37
CA THR A 46 -2.26 8.59 18.20
C THR A 46 -2.56 7.52 19.24
N ASP A 47 -3.13 7.95 20.37
CA ASP A 47 -3.61 7.02 21.39
C ASP A 47 -5.12 6.82 21.31
N ASP A 48 -5.79 7.55 20.43
CA ASP A 48 -7.24 7.47 20.30
C ASP A 48 -7.62 6.20 19.53
N PRO A 49 -8.34 5.26 20.16
CA PRO A 49 -8.69 3.99 19.49
C PRO A 49 -9.54 4.19 18.25
N GLU A 50 -10.38 5.21 18.21
CA GLU A 50 -11.23 5.43 17.05
C GLU A 50 -10.41 5.96 15.88
N ILE A 51 -9.44 6.83 16.13
CA ILE A 51 -8.55 7.30 15.09
C ILE A 51 -7.71 6.15 14.55
N LYS A 52 -7.20 5.31 15.46
CA LYS A 52 -6.45 4.12 15.05
C LYS A 52 -7.30 3.22 14.16
N ARG A 53 -8.56 3.03 14.52
CA ARG A 53 -9.48 2.18 13.74
C ARG A 53 -9.69 2.75 12.34
N MET A 54 -9.88 4.06 12.25
CA MET A 54 -10.11 4.69 10.95
C MET A 54 -8.89 4.56 10.03
N PHE A 55 -7.69 4.74 10.57
CA PHE A 55 -6.49 4.53 9.75
C PHE A 55 -6.31 3.07 9.35
N ALA A 56 -6.67 2.14 10.24
CA ALA A 56 -6.61 0.72 9.89
C ALA A 56 -7.56 0.37 8.76
N ILE A 57 -8.77 0.95 8.79
CA ILE A 57 -9.74 0.75 7.71
C ILE A 57 -9.20 1.33 6.40
N ALA A 58 -8.61 2.53 6.46
CA ALA A 58 -8.04 3.16 5.27
C ALA A 58 -6.96 2.28 4.64
N ILE A 59 -6.12 1.65 5.47
CA ILE A 59 -5.08 0.74 4.98
C ILE A 59 -5.71 -0.45 4.25
N THR A 60 -6.76 -1.04 4.83
CA THR A 60 -7.44 -2.16 4.19
C THR A 60 -8.07 -1.75 2.87
N GLU A 61 -8.76 -0.60 2.86
CA GLU A 61 -9.43 -0.14 1.64
C GLU A 61 -8.43 0.24 0.56
N ALA A 62 -7.27 0.78 0.96
CA ALA A 62 -6.22 1.10 -0.01
C ALA A 62 -5.69 -0.17 -0.68
N GLN A 63 -5.56 -1.26 0.06
CA GLN A 63 -5.16 -2.53 -0.52
C GLN A 63 -6.19 -3.03 -1.53
N THR A 64 -7.46 -2.90 -1.19
CA THR A 64 -8.54 -3.29 -2.10
C THR A 64 -8.50 -2.43 -3.37
N ALA A 65 -8.38 -1.11 -3.20
CA ALA A 65 -8.32 -0.20 -4.34
C ALA A 65 -7.13 -0.51 -5.25
N GLN A 66 -5.98 -0.82 -4.64
CA GLN A 66 -4.79 -1.14 -5.40
C GLN A 66 -5.00 -2.42 -6.23
N MET A 67 -5.64 -3.44 -5.66
CA MET A 67 -5.90 -4.67 -6.39
C MET A 67 -6.79 -4.44 -7.60
N TRP A 68 -7.82 -3.61 -7.46
CA TRP A 68 -8.69 -3.28 -8.58
C TRP A 68 -7.95 -2.47 -9.64
N ALA A 69 -7.10 -1.53 -9.22
CA ALA A 69 -6.33 -0.72 -10.15
C ALA A 69 -5.36 -1.58 -10.96
N VAL A 70 -4.69 -2.52 -10.30
CA VAL A 70 -3.78 -3.44 -10.99
C VAL A 70 -4.55 -4.32 -11.96
N LYS A 71 -5.73 -4.78 -11.58
CA LYS A 71 -6.58 -5.55 -12.49
C LYS A 71 -6.93 -4.72 -13.73
N GLY A 72 -7.26 -3.44 -13.53
CA GLY A 72 -7.55 -2.56 -14.65
C GLY A 72 -6.35 -2.36 -15.56
N ALA A 73 -5.19 -2.14 -14.97
CA ALA A 73 -3.95 -1.93 -15.74
C ALA A 73 -3.55 -3.17 -16.54
N THR A 74 -3.88 -4.34 -16.04
CA THR A 74 -3.49 -5.60 -16.69
C THR A 74 -4.66 -6.31 -17.38
N TRP A 75 -5.77 -5.62 -17.55
CA TRP A 75 -6.96 -6.20 -18.18
C TRP A 75 -6.64 -6.57 -19.61
N ARG A 76 -6.91 -7.83 -19.98
CA ARG A 76 -6.67 -8.34 -21.34
C ARG A 76 -7.93 -9.00 -21.87
#